data_e27e9955942cb7dd6b5ec1115941e69c
#
_entry.id   e27e9955942cb7dd6b5ec1115941e69c
#
_cell.length_a   1.000
_cell.length_b   1.000
_cell.length_c   1.000
_cell.angle_alpha   90.00
_cell.angle_beta   90.00
_cell.angle_gamma   90.00
#
_symmetry.space_group_name_H-M   'P 1'
#
loop_
_entity.id
_entity.type
_entity.pdbx_description
1 polymer ?
#
loop_
_entity_poly.entity_id
_entity_poly.type
_entity_poly.pdbx_seq_one_letter_code
_entity_poly.pdbx_strand_id
1 'polypeptide(L)'
;MRVLLIALALANGHRSLPAFAGCLPDAPQIRPSAMLVTCTDGTFFLAGLKWTRWGSTDAVAKGVATRNDCVPDCRRGRLTGRHVVVRLYRARVCRDGQREFTRFTFTFAGGAHGATFKSPFYSGMGCP
;
A
#
# COMPACT_ATOMS: atom_id res chain seq x y z
N MET A 1 26.00 27.60 -33.49
CA MET A 1 25.71 27.00 -33.35
C MET A 1 25.41 26.28 -32.45
N ARG A 2 24.94 25.81 -31.96
CA ARG A 2 24.73 25.25 -31.19
C ARG A 2 23.87 24.77 -30.57
N VAL A 3 23.48 24.22 -30.05
CA VAL A 3 22.91 23.96 -29.45
C VAL A 3 22.00 23.28 -29.03
N LEU A 4 21.50 22.96 -28.67
CA LEU A 4 20.52 22.47 -28.39
C LEU A 4 20.30 21.26 -28.00
N LEU A 5 20.43 20.61 -27.78
CA LEU A 5 20.28 19.42 -27.47
C LEU A 5 19.83 19.09 -26.25
N ILE A 6 19.71 19.74 -25.38
CA ILE A 6 19.43 19.38 -24.18
C ILE A 6 18.12 18.93 -23.88
N ALA A 7 17.19 19.25 -24.45
CA ALA A 7 15.90 18.95 -24.04
C ALA A 7 15.51 17.57 -23.98
N LEU A 8 16.27 16.73 -24.59
CA LEU A 8 15.89 15.43 -24.59
C LEU A 8 16.01 14.70 -23.38
N ALA A 9 16.88 15.00 -22.60
CA ALA A 9 17.15 14.21 -21.47
C ALA A 9 16.04 14.21 -20.49
N LEU A 10 15.23 15.21 -20.54
CA LEU A 10 14.26 15.26 -19.52
C LEU A 10 13.08 14.43 -19.76
N ALA A 11 12.83 14.11 -20.91
CA ALA A 11 11.63 13.43 -21.20
C ALA A 11 11.57 12.06 -20.66
N ASN A 12 12.70 11.50 -20.28
CA ASN A 12 12.68 10.15 -19.90
C ASN A 12 12.63 9.95 -18.48
N GLY A 13 12.62 10.96 -17.77
CA GLY A 13 13.00 10.78 -16.52
C GLY A 13 12.09 10.25 -15.57
N HIS A 14 10.94 10.53 -15.58
CA HIS A 14 10.21 10.30 -14.38
C HIS A 14 8.98 9.52 -14.63
N ARG A 15 9.14 8.23 -14.60
CA ARG A 15 7.99 7.47 -14.26
C ARG A 15 7.73 7.76 -12.80
N SER A 16 6.60 8.34 -12.51
CA SER A 16 6.20 8.52 -11.14
C SER A 16 6.15 7.18 -10.43
N LEU A 17 6.54 7.15 -9.19
CA LEU A 17 6.45 5.94 -8.39
C LEU A 17 4.99 5.53 -8.26
N PRO A 18 4.69 4.23 -8.23
CA PRO A 18 3.33 3.80 -7.98
C PRO A 18 2.89 4.23 -6.60
N ALA A 19 1.63 4.63 -6.49
CA ALA A 19 1.03 4.94 -5.21
C ALA A 19 0.20 3.74 -4.71
N PHE A 20 -0.30 3.81 -3.52
CA PHE A 20 -1.21 2.83 -2.97
C PHE A 20 -2.48 3.52 -2.49
N ALA A 21 -3.61 3.05 -2.98
CA ALA A 21 -4.90 3.51 -2.50
C ALA A 21 -5.43 2.51 -1.50
N GLY A 22 -5.80 3.01 -0.35
CA GLY A 22 -6.35 2.17 0.70
C GLY A 22 -7.87 2.05 0.61
N CYS A 23 -8.47 1.76 1.74
CA CYS A 23 -9.90 1.55 1.84
C CYS A 23 -10.73 2.83 1.77
N LEU A 24 -10.13 3.95 2.02
CA LEU A 24 -10.85 5.21 2.02
C LEU A 24 -10.78 5.86 0.64
N PRO A 25 -11.77 6.64 0.28
CA PRO A 25 -11.77 7.32 -1.01
C PRO A 25 -10.78 8.49 -1.04
N ASP A 26 -9.71 8.38 -0.29
CA ASP A 26 -8.68 9.40 -0.26
C ASP A 26 -7.73 9.23 -1.42
N ALA A 27 -6.98 10.27 -1.69
CA ALA A 27 -5.98 10.20 -2.74
C ALA A 27 -4.98 9.08 -2.45
N PRO A 28 -4.52 8.37 -3.46
CA PRO A 28 -3.49 7.37 -3.28
C PRO A 28 -2.24 7.97 -2.65
N GLN A 29 -1.58 7.18 -1.80
CA GLN A 29 -0.45 7.66 -1.01
C GLN A 29 0.82 6.92 -1.36
N ILE A 30 1.94 7.58 -1.11
CA ILE A 30 3.26 6.98 -1.16
C ILE A 30 3.76 6.88 0.27
N ARG A 31 4.22 5.69 0.66
CA ARG A 31 4.74 5.39 2.00
C ARG A 31 3.75 5.72 3.12
N PRO A 32 2.54 5.17 3.05
CA PRO A 32 1.58 5.41 4.14
C PRO A 32 2.10 4.82 5.45
N SER A 33 1.77 5.45 6.56
CA SER A 33 2.17 4.93 7.87
C SER A 33 1.25 3.84 8.38
N ALA A 34 0.08 3.71 7.80
CA ALA A 34 -0.89 2.69 8.19
C ALA A 34 -1.73 2.28 6.99
N MET A 35 -2.25 1.05 7.03
CA MET A 35 -3.11 0.53 5.98
C MET A 35 -4.23 -0.29 6.61
N LEU A 36 -5.46 -0.09 6.16
CA LEU A 36 -6.57 -0.95 6.57
C LEU A 36 -6.54 -2.24 5.76
N VAL A 37 -6.72 -3.35 6.42
CA VAL A 37 -6.85 -4.66 5.76
C VAL A 37 -8.33 -4.98 5.57
N THR A 38 -9.15 -4.70 6.58
CA THR A 38 -10.59 -4.87 6.46
C THR A 38 -11.23 -3.50 6.30
N CYS A 39 -11.88 -3.28 5.18
CA CYS A 39 -12.45 -1.98 4.86
C CYS A 39 -13.81 -1.74 5.47
N THR A 40 -14.51 -2.81 5.85
CA THR A 40 -15.90 -2.68 6.31
C THR A 40 -16.00 -2.20 7.74
N ASP A 41 -15.11 -2.66 8.61
CA ASP A 41 -15.21 -2.35 10.03
C ASP A 41 -13.92 -1.81 10.66
N GLY A 42 -12.82 -1.84 9.91
CA GLY A 42 -11.56 -1.31 10.41
C GLY A 42 -10.95 -2.07 11.56
N THR A 43 -11.38 -3.28 11.80
CA THR A 43 -10.91 -4.05 12.97
C THR A 43 -9.55 -4.68 12.76
N PHE A 44 -9.05 -4.74 11.53
CA PHE A 44 -7.75 -5.28 11.25
C PHE A 44 -6.98 -4.30 10.35
N PHE A 45 -5.86 -3.82 10.85
CA PHE A 45 -5.05 -2.85 10.14
C PHE A 45 -3.56 -3.06 10.39
N LEU A 46 -2.76 -2.51 9.51
CA LEU A 46 -1.32 -2.51 9.62
C LEU A 46 -0.89 -1.12 10.03
N ALA A 47 -0.11 -1.01 11.08
CA ALA A 47 0.28 0.28 11.65
C ALA A 47 1.79 0.36 11.82
N GLY A 48 2.29 1.56 12.04
CA GLY A 48 3.69 1.79 12.28
C GLY A 48 4.56 1.35 11.11
N LEU A 49 4.07 1.50 9.90
CA LEU A 49 4.78 1.03 8.72
C LEU A 49 6.01 1.88 8.47
N LYS A 50 7.15 1.22 8.35
CA LYS A 50 8.41 1.85 7.98
C LYS A 50 8.87 1.22 6.69
N TRP A 51 8.88 2.00 5.64
CA TRP A 51 9.19 1.52 4.30
C TRP A 51 10.69 1.44 4.12
N THR A 52 11.17 0.24 3.82
CA THR A 52 12.58 0.01 3.53
C THR A 52 12.84 0.11 2.04
N ARG A 53 11.81 0.00 1.23
CA ARG A 53 11.90 0.15 -0.22
C ARG A 53 10.56 0.63 -0.75
N TRP A 54 10.62 1.53 -1.70
CA TRP A 54 9.45 1.95 -2.45
C TRP A 54 9.92 2.22 -3.88
N GLY A 55 9.76 1.24 -4.73
CA GLY A 55 10.27 1.27 -6.09
C GLY A 55 9.18 1.23 -7.14
N SER A 56 9.58 1.08 -8.38
CA SER A 56 8.64 1.07 -9.51
C SER A 56 7.88 -0.25 -9.63
N THR A 57 8.39 -1.31 -9.05
CA THR A 57 7.77 -2.64 -9.16
C THR A 57 7.24 -3.17 -7.84
N ASP A 58 7.80 -2.76 -6.73
CA ASP A 58 7.32 -3.16 -5.42
C ASP A 58 7.71 -2.17 -4.34
N ALA A 59 7.11 -2.35 -3.18
CA ALA A 59 7.46 -1.62 -1.98
C ALA A 59 7.42 -2.58 -0.80
N VAL A 60 8.30 -2.39 0.17
CA VAL A 60 8.41 -3.27 1.33
C VAL A 60 8.49 -2.43 2.59
N ALA A 61 7.72 -2.81 3.58
CA ALA A 61 7.73 -2.16 4.90
C ALA A 61 7.73 -3.18 6.01
N LYS A 62 8.16 -2.74 7.18
CA LYS A 62 7.98 -3.46 8.44
C LYS A 62 6.97 -2.68 9.26
N GLY A 63 6.14 -3.39 9.97
CA GLY A 63 5.13 -2.76 10.81
C GLY A 63 4.49 -3.76 11.75
N VAL A 64 3.31 -3.42 12.24
CA VAL A 64 2.56 -4.25 13.18
C VAL A 64 1.16 -4.47 12.63
N ALA A 65 0.78 -5.74 12.51
CA ALA A 65 -0.59 -6.10 12.20
C ALA A 65 -1.39 -6.04 13.50
N THR A 66 -2.42 -5.24 13.53
CA THR A 66 -3.20 -4.96 14.73
C THR A 66 -4.65 -5.37 14.51
N ARG A 67 -5.19 -6.09 15.47
CA ARG A 67 -6.58 -6.51 15.44
C ARG A 67 -7.29 -6.04 16.69
N ASN A 68 -8.51 -5.56 16.54
CA ASN A 68 -9.40 -5.24 17.63
C ASN A 68 -10.39 -6.38 17.80
N ASP A 69 -10.50 -6.95 19.00
CA ASP A 69 -11.41 -8.05 19.23
C ASP A 69 -12.87 -7.59 19.38
N CYS A 70 -13.09 -6.30 19.53
CA CYS A 70 -14.42 -5.70 19.65
C CYS A 70 -15.29 -6.31 20.75
N VAL A 71 -14.68 -6.70 21.86
CA VAL A 71 -15.40 -7.29 22.98
C VAL A 71 -15.22 -6.39 24.22
N PRO A 72 -16.29 -5.86 24.76
CA PRO A 72 -17.71 -6.04 24.43
C PRO A 72 -18.15 -5.27 23.19
N ASP A 73 -17.40 -4.27 22.77
CA ASP A 73 -17.62 -3.53 21.54
C ASP A 73 -16.27 -2.97 21.05
N CYS A 74 -16.25 -2.38 19.88
CA CYS A 74 -14.98 -1.94 19.28
C CYS A 74 -14.36 -0.74 19.98
N ARG A 75 -15.13 0.06 20.72
CA ARG A 75 -14.54 1.16 21.49
C ARG A 75 -13.81 0.65 22.70
N ARG A 76 -14.27 -0.45 23.27
CA ARG A 76 -13.71 -1.05 24.49
C ARG A 76 -12.97 -2.34 24.22
N GLY A 77 -12.78 -2.66 22.96
CA GLY A 77 -12.10 -3.88 22.56
C GLY A 77 -10.63 -3.85 22.86
N ARG A 78 -10.04 -5.03 22.89
CA ARG A 78 -8.61 -5.18 23.10
C ARG A 78 -7.91 -5.20 21.75
N LEU A 79 -6.82 -4.42 21.67
CA LEU A 79 -5.97 -4.44 20.50
C LEU A 79 -4.83 -5.42 20.73
N THR A 80 -4.59 -6.28 19.77
CA THR A 80 -3.44 -7.18 19.77
C THR A 80 -2.64 -6.95 18.52
N GLY A 81 -1.31 -7.02 18.63
CA GLY A 81 -0.43 -6.74 17.51
C GLY A 81 0.62 -7.81 17.31
N ARG A 82 1.02 -7.98 16.05
CA ARG A 82 2.13 -8.87 15.68
C ARG A 82 2.97 -8.17 14.63
N HIS A 83 4.28 -8.35 14.73
CA HIS A 83 5.18 -7.79 13.74
C HIS A 83 4.99 -8.47 12.38
N VAL A 84 5.02 -7.67 11.34
CA VAL A 84 4.81 -8.13 9.97
C VAL A 84 5.78 -7.46 9.01
N VAL A 85 5.99 -8.11 7.89
CA VAL A 85 6.59 -7.51 6.70
C VAL A 85 5.50 -7.39 5.66
N VAL A 86 5.35 -6.21 5.10
CA VAL A 86 4.33 -5.90 4.09
C VAL A 86 5.01 -5.68 2.76
N ARG A 87 4.45 -6.24 1.72
CA ARG A 87 4.93 -6.00 0.36
C ARG A 87 3.76 -5.56 -0.50
N LEU A 88 3.96 -4.44 -1.20
CA LEU A 88 3.06 -3.98 -2.24
C LEU A 88 3.66 -4.32 -3.59
N TYR A 89 2.86 -4.73 -4.54
CA TYR A 89 3.37 -5.13 -5.84
C TYR A 89 2.29 -5.06 -6.93
N ARG A 90 2.67 -5.45 -8.12
CA ARG A 90 1.80 -5.46 -9.28
C ARG A 90 1.27 -4.07 -9.58
N ALA A 91 2.19 -3.19 -9.94
CA ALA A 91 1.85 -1.82 -10.32
C ALA A 91 1.16 -1.80 -11.67
N ARG A 92 0.10 -1.01 -11.78
CA ARG A 92 -0.65 -0.84 -13.01
C ARG A 92 -1.06 0.59 -13.18
N VAL A 93 -1.27 0.99 -14.42
CA VAL A 93 -1.83 2.30 -14.73
C VAL A 93 -3.33 2.22 -14.54
N CYS A 94 -3.86 3.08 -13.70
CA CYS A 94 -5.26 3.12 -13.35
C CYS A 94 -6.01 4.11 -14.24
N ARG A 95 -7.33 4.19 -14.03
CA ARG A 95 -8.20 4.94 -14.94
C ARG A 95 -7.86 6.42 -15.04
N ASP A 96 -7.31 6.98 -14.00
CA ASP A 96 -6.89 8.37 -13.97
C ASP A 96 -5.47 8.58 -14.52
N GLY A 97 -4.86 7.55 -15.07
CA GLY A 97 -3.49 7.63 -15.58
C GLY A 97 -2.42 7.46 -14.53
N GLN A 98 -2.78 7.32 -13.28
CA GLN A 98 -1.81 7.16 -12.19
C GLN A 98 -1.43 5.69 -12.02
N ARG A 99 -0.15 5.44 -11.76
CA ARG A 99 0.30 4.09 -11.45
C ARG A 99 0.04 3.79 -9.99
N GLU A 100 -0.46 2.59 -9.74
CA GLU A 100 -0.77 2.17 -8.38
C GLU A 100 -0.46 0.69 -8.19
N PHE A 101 -0.02 0.33 -6.99
CA PHE A 101 0.12 -1.07 -6.62
C PHE A 101 -1.26 -1.67 -6.40
N THR A 102 -1.50 -2.82 -7.00
CA THR A 102 -2.84 -3.46 -6.96
C THR A 102 -2.89 -4.69 -6.08
N ARG A 103 -1.79 -5.10 -5.50
CA ARG A 103 -1.74 -6.25 -4.61
C ARG A 103 -0.89 -5.93 -3.40
N PHE A 104 -1.21 -6.52 -2.28
CA PHE A 104 -0.32 -6.51 -1.14
C PHE A 104 -0.37 -7.86 -0.40
N THR A 105 0.74 -8.19 0.22
CA THR A 105 0.85 -9.34 1.11
C THR A 105 1.42 -8.85 2.42
N PHE A 106 1.12 -9.58 3.49
CA PHE A 106 1.86 -9.43 4.72
C PHE A 106 2.26 -10.81 5.25
N THR A 107 3.42 -10.85 5.88
CA THR A 107 3.97 -12.07 6.46
C THR A 107 4.32 -11.78 7.90
N PHE A 108 3.87 -12.63 8.80
CA PHE A 108 4.19 -12.45 10.22
C PHE A 108 5.66 -12.77 10.50
N ALA A 109 6.23 -12.06 11.45
CA ALA A 109 7.57 -12.37 11.92
C ALA A 109 7.58 -13.80 12.46
N GLY A 110 8.67 -14.52 12.17
CA GLY A 110 8.78 -15.93 12.55
C GLY A 110 8.35 -16.90 11.46
N GLY A 111 7.99 -16.37 10.28
CA GLY A 111 7.75 -17.22 9.11
C GLY A 111 6.32 -17.69 8.92
N ALA A 112 5.40 -17.30 9.78
CA ALA A 112 4.00 -17.63 9.55
C ALA A 112 3.50 -16.84 8.36
N HIS A 113 2.90 -17.50 7.38
CA HIS A 113 2.41 -16.84 6.21
C HIS A 113 1.21 -15.98 6.55
N GLY A 114 1.23 -14.78 6.07
CA GLY A 114 0.07 -13.92 6.09
C GLY A 114 -0.78 -14.18 4.86
N ALA A 115 -1.63 -13.24 4.53
CA ALA A 115 -2.54 -13.36 3.42
C ALA A 115 -2.12 -12.44 2.27
N THR A 116 -2.56 -12.81 1.08
CA THR A 116 -2.43 -11.97 -0.10
C THR A 116 -3.76 -11.30 -0.35
N PHE A 117 -3.75 -10.01 -0.54
CA PHE A 117 -4.95 -9.24 -0.79
C PHE A 117 -4.85 -8.48 -2.11
N LYS A 118 -5.98 -8.34 -2.77
CA LYS A 118 -6.13 -7.29 -3.76
C LYS A 118 -6.32 -6.00 -2.99
N SER A 119 -5.84 -4.93 -3.55
CA SER A 119 -6.14 -3.63 -2.98
C SER A 119 -7.65 -3.42 -3.00
N PRO A 120 -8.24 -3.07 -1.87
CA PRO A 120 -9.69 -3.15 -1.71
C PRO A 120 -10.51 -2.28 -2.64
N PHE A 121 -9.94 -1.21 -3.15
CA PHE A 121 -10.69 -0.26 -3.95
C PHE A 121 -10.68 -0.52 -5.44
N TYR A 122 -10.03 -1.59 -5.87
CA TYR A 122 -9.83 -1.70 -7.30
C TYR A 122 -10.80 -2.57 -8.05
N SER A 123 -11.69 -3.25 -7.39
CA SER A 123 -12.72 -3.93 -8.12
C SER A 123 -13.75 -2.92 -8.54
N GLY A 124 -13.55 -2.32 -9.66
CA GLY A 124 -14.55 -1.45 -10.25
C GLY A 124 -14.29 0.03 -10.16
N MET A 125 -13.24 0.45 -9.51
CA MET A 125 -13.04 1.87 -9.27
C MET A 125 -11.88 2.48 -10.01
N GLY A 126 -11.28 1.83 -10.94
CA GLY A 126 -10.26 2.53 -11.69
C GLY A 126 -9.06 1.75 -12.11
N CYS A 127 -8.70 0.71 -11.43
CA CYS A 127 -7.63 -0.18 -11.86
C CYS A 127 -8.22 -1.52 -12.28
N PRO A 128 -7.78 -2.05 -13.41
CA PRO A 128 -8.24 -3.36 -13.87
C PRO A 128 -7.76 -4.51 -13.00
#